data_b1cd95af8462e26f5beb863bb562b825
#
_entry.id   b1cd95af8462e26f5beb863bb562b825
#
_cell.length_a   1.000
_cell.length_b   1.000
_cell.length_c   1.000
_cell.angle_alpha   90.00
_cell.angle_beta   90.00
_cell.angle_gamma   90.00
#
_symmetry.space_group_name_H-M   'P 1'
#
loop_
_entity.id
_entity.type
_entity.pdbx_description
1 polymer ?
#
loop_
_entity_poly.entity_id
_entity_poly.type
_entity_poly.pdbx_seq_one_letter_code
_entity_poly.pdbx_strand_id
1 'polypeptide(L)'
;ALAADPRSVEVGPTGHESVPAAASVAAPYDLVFVAVKATQIAAIEPWLQALCHDRTAVCVLQNGVEQKTLFAPYVAEAAVLPSVVWFPAQREPEASVWLRAKPRLTLPDVEGAERVRHALRDTRCEVDISADFLSVAWRKLLQNAVAGLMVLAGRRAGMFARDDITALALAYLQEGLTVARAAGASLDDGVPQEILAGFHRAPPDLSTSILTDREAGQ
;
A
#
# COMPACT_ATOMS: atom_id res chain seq x y z
N ALA A 1 -6.86 -18.26 -25.99
CA ALA A 1 -6.81 -18.56 -24.56
C ALA A 1 -5.36 -18.37 -24.14
N LEU A 2 -5.01 -17.19 -23.63
CA LEU A 2 -3.77 -16.99 -22.90
C LEU A 2 -3.87 -17.93 -21.70
N ALA A 3 -2.94 -18.87 -21.59
CA ALA A 3 -2.76 -19.63 -20.38
C ALA A 3 -2.64 -18.62 -19.27
N ALA A 4 -3.57 -18.66 -18.33
CA ALA A 4 -3.60 -17.70 -17.24
C ALA A 4 -2.25 -17.73 -16.56
N ASP A 5 -1.43 -16.71 -16.76
CA ASP A 5 -0.26 -16.48 -15.91
C ASP A 5 -0.82 -16.51 -14.48
N PRO A 6 -0.33 -17.40 -13.59
CA PRO A 6 -0.85 -17.51 -12.23
C PRO A 6 -0.75 -16.20 -11.45
N ARG A 7 -0.14 -15.18 -12.03
CA ARG A 7 0.00 -13.82 -11.52
C ARG A 7 -1.05 -12.84 -12.05
N SER A 8 -1.85 -13.22 -13.06
CA SER A 8 -2.91 -12.34 -13.59
C SER A 8 -4.24 -12.63 -12.90
N VAL A 9 -4.88 -11.60 -12.39
CA VAL A 9 -6.27 -11.62 -11.94
C VAL A 9 -7.09 -10.81 -12.93
N GLU A 10 -8.00 -11.45 -13.64
CA GLU A 10 -9.07 -10.71 -14.29
C GLU A 10 -9.92 -10.04 -13.22
N VAL A 11 -9.86 -8.72 -13.15
CA VAL A 11 -10.89 -7.95 -12.48
C VAL A 11 -12.10 -7.99 -13.43
N GLY A 12 -13.22 -8.46 -12.93
CA GLY A 12 -14.46 -8.58 -13.68
C GLY A 12 -14.81 -7.31 -14.46
N PRO A 13 -15.85 -7.34 -15.29
CA PRO A 13 -16.07 -6.32 -16.29
C PRO A 13 -16.03 -4.94 -15.65
N THR A 14 -14.96 -4.22 -15.90
CA THR A 14 -14.98 -2.79 -15.73
C THR A 14 -15.79 -2.24 -16.89
N GLY A 15 -17.08 -2.56 -16.87
CA GLY A 15 -17.99 -1.73 -17.60
C GLY A 15 -17.73 -0.31 -17.11
N HIS A 16 -17.73 0.67 -17.99
CA HIS A 16 -17.90 2.06 -17.62
C HIS A 16 -19.34 2.26 -17.09
N GLU A 17 -19.74 1.40 -16.14
CA GLU A 17 -20.89 1.70 -15.33
C GLU A 17 -20.48 2.92 -14.53
N SER A 18 -21.20 3.99 -14.74
CA SER A 18 -21.09 5.20 -13.95
C SER A 18 -21.07 4.76 -12.48
N VAL A 19 -19.98 5.03 -11.77
CA VAL A 19 -19.93 4.80 -10.32
C VAL A 19 -21.21 5.37 -9.74
N PRO A 20 -22.08 4.57 -9.09
CA PRO A 20 -23.32 5.09 -8.56
C PRO A 20 -23.01 6.27 -7.65
N ALA A 21 -23.87 7.29 -7.64
CA ALA A 21 -23.65 8.40 -6.72
C ALA A 21 -23.67 7.89 -5.27
N ALA A 22 -22.86 8.46 -4.38
CA ALA A 22 -22.85 8.09 -2.96
C ALA A 22 -24.26 8.11 -2.35
N ALA A 23 -25.12 9.02 -2.79
CA ALA A 23 -26.52 9.12 -2.39
C ALA A 23 -27.40 7.91 -2.79
N SER A 24 -26.93 7.01 -3.65
CA SER A 24 -27.65 5.79 -4.05
C SER A 24 -27.32 4.56 -3.20
N VAL A 25 -26.45 4.70 -2.20
CA VAL A 25 -26.13 3.62 -1.27
C VAL A 25 -27.35 3.34 -0.37
N ALA A 26 -27.86 2.10 -0.45
CA ALA A 26 -29.08 1.74 0.25
C ALA A 26 -28.90 1.54 1.76
N ALA A 27 -27.71 1.11 2.19
CA ALA A 27 -27.36 0.90 3.61
C ALA A 27 -25.82 0.92 3.77
N PRO A 28 -25.33 1.35 4.94
CA PRO A 28 -23.91 1.26 5.27
C PRO A 28 -23.41 -0.20 5.34
N TYR A 29 -22.10 -0.37 5.28
CA TYR A 29 -21.41 -1.65 5.29
C TYR A 29 -20.60 -1.84 6.58
N ASP A 30 -20.42 -3.07 7.01
CA ASP A 30 -19.58 -3.43 8.15
C ASP A 30 -18.08 -3.33 7.84
N LEU A 31 -17.70 -3.43 6.55
CA LEU A 31 -16.32 -3.36 6.06
C LEU A 31 -16.26 -2.55 4.78
N VAL A 32 -15.38 -1.55 4.76
CA VAL A 32 -15.10 -0.71 3.60
C VAL A 32 -13.61 -0.76 3.29
N PHE A 33 -13.25 -1.06 2.05
CA PHE A 33 -11.87 -0.95 1.56
C PHE A 33 -11.68 0.40 0.86
N VAL A 34 -10.65 1.14 1.28
CA VAL A 34 -10.27 2.40 0.66
C VAL A 34 -8.97 2.22 -0.12
N ALA A 35 -9.06 2.26 -1.45
CA ALA A 35 -7.95 2.03 -2.37
C ALA A 35 -7.60 3.27 -3.22
N VAL A 36 -8.09 4.45 -2.84
CA VAL A 36 -7.76 5.72 -3.52
C VAL A 36 -6.38 6.24 -3.08
N LYS A 37 -5.76 7.09 -3.89
CA LYS A 37 -4.50 7.76 -3.52
C LYS A 37 -4.73 8.73 -2.35
N ALA A 38 -3.71 9.00 -1.54
CA ALA A 38 -3.80 9.92 -0.41
C ALA A 38 -4.32 11.32 -0.79
N THR A 39 -3.96 11.80 -1.98
CA THR A 39 -4.43 13.06 -2.54
C THR A 39 -5.93 13.09 -2.87
N GLN A 40 -6.60 11.94 -2.86
CA GLN A 40 -8.01 11.80 -3.21
C GLN A 40 -8.93 11.62 -1.98
N ILE A 41 -8.37 11.61 -0.76
CA ILE A 41 -9.15 11.32 0.46
C ILE A 41 -10.32 12.30 0.62
N ALA A 42 -10.09 13.59 0.46
CA ALA A 42 -11.16 14.60 0.58
C ALA A 42 -12.30 14.38 -0.43
N ALA A 43 -11.99 13.89 -1.63
CA ALA A 43 -12.99 13.67 -2.67
C ALA A 43 -13.92 12.47 -2.38
N ILE A 44 -13.52 11.55 -1.48
CA ILE A 44 -14.34 10.39 -1.12
C ILE A 44 -15.17 10.59 0.15
N GLU A 45 -15.14 11.79 0.76
CA GLU A 45 -15.94 12.09 1.96
C GLU A 45 -17.42 11.69 1.82
N PRO A 46 -18.15 12.06 0.73
CA PRO A 46 -19.55 11.66 0.57
C PRO A 46 -19.76 10.15 0.56
N TRP A 47 -18.77 9.41 0.05
CA TRP A 47 -18.78 7.95 0.05
C TRP A 47 -18.57 7.38 1.45
N LEU A 48 -17.63 7.92 2.22
CA LEU A 48 -17.40 7.48 3.60
C LEU A 48 -18.64 7.73 4.46
N GLN A 49 -19.30 8.89 4.29
CA GLN A 49 -20.55 9.20 4.98
C GLN A 49 -21.69 8.25 4.63
N ALA A 50 -21.78 7.81 3.35
CA ALA A 50 -22.84 6.91 2.90
C ALA A 50 -22.55 5.44 3.23
N LEU A 51 -21.26 5.02 3.19
CA LEU A 51 -20.86 3.63 3.34
C LEU A 51 -20.59 3.21 4.78
N CYS A 52 -20.32 4.15 5.69
CA CYS A 52 -19.88 3.85 7.06
C CYS A 52 -20.96 4.15 8.08
N HIS A 53 -21.02 3.31 9.09
CA HIS A 53 -21.69 3.53 10.37
C HIS A 53 -20.68 3.46 11.52
N ASP A 54 -21.10 3.63 12.75
CA ASP A 54 -20.25 3.68 13.96
C ASP A 54 -19.40 2.41 14.22
N ARG A 55 -19.78 1.27 13.61
CA ARG A 55 -19.07 -0.02 13.73
C ARG A 55 -18.41 -0.49 12.45
N THR A 56 -18.37 0.35 11.43
CA THR A 56 -17.71 0.01 10.16
C THR A 56 -16.18 -0.07 10.35
N ALA A 57 -15.57 -1.14 9.88
CA ALA A 57 -14.12 -1.23 9.73
C ALA A 57 -13.70 -0.63 8.38
N VAL A 58 -12.86 0.40 8.40
CA VAL A 58 -12.36 1.08 7.20
C VAL A 58 -10.91 0.64 6.94
N CYS A 59 -10.73 -0.34 6.07
CA CYS A 59 -9.42 -0.87 5.70
C CYS A 59 -8.77 0.01 4.64
N VAL A 60 -7.70 0.71 5.02
CA VAL A 60 -7.02 1.71 4.17
C VAL A 60 -5.82 1.09 3.49
N LEU A 61 -5.89 0.91 2.15
CA LEU A 61 -4.87 0.28 1.32
C LEU A 61 -3.85 1.30 0.77
N GLN A 62 -3.52 2.32 1.55
CA GLN A 62 -2.58 3.37 1.16
C GLN A 62 -1.20 3.16 1.78
N ASN A 63 -0.16 3.52 1.04
CA ASN A 63 1.20 3.61 1.58
C ASN A 63 1.30 4.73 2.63
N GLY A 64 2.27 4.63 3.52
CA GLY A 64 2.54 5.61 4.56
C GLY A 64 2.24 5.06 5.96
N VAL A 65 2.32 5.94 6.95
CA VAL A 65 2.09 5.64 8.38
C VAL A 65 1.06 6.58 9.02
N GLU A 66 0.47 7.47 8.25
CA GLU A 66 -0.39 8.57 8.72
C GLU A 66 -1.88 8.34 8.45
N GLN A 67 -2.28 7.12 8.03
CA GLN A 67 -3.64 6.83 7.59
C GLN A 67 -4.69 7.22 8.65
N LYS A 68 -4.46 6.92 9.92
CA LYS A 68 -5.40 7.28 10.99
C LYS A 68 -5.62 8.79 11.06
N THR A 69 -4.54 9.57 11.06
CA THR A 69 -4.59 11.03 11.08
C THR A 69 -5.28 11.62 9.85
N LEU A 70 -4.98 11.07 8.67
CA LEU A 70 -5.55 11.53 7.40
C LEU A 70 -7.05 11.25 7.28
N PHE A 71 -7.54 10.17 7.91
CA PHE A 71 -8.96 9.80 7.87
C PHE A 71 -9.77 10.31 9.07
N ALA A 72 -9.13 10.78 10.15
CA ALA A 72 -9.80 11.29 11.35
C ALA A 72 -10.89 12.37 11.10
N PRO A 73 -10.76 13.25 10.08
CA PRO A 73 -11.83 14.20 9.77
C PRO A 73 -13.11 13.58 9.21
N TYR A 74 -13.06 12.35 8.70
CA TYR A 74 -14.12 11.74 7.90
C TYR A 74 -14.78 10.54 8.59
N VAL A 75 -14.03 9.82 9.41
CA VAL A 75 -14.51 8.63 10.14
C VAL A 75 -13.87 8.57 11.52
N ALA A 76 -14.52 7.88 12.48
CA ALA A 76 -13.94 7.68 13.80
C ALA A 76 -12.57 7.00 13.70
N GLU A 77 -11.58 7.47 14.43
CA GLU A 77 -10.20 6.97 14.38
C GLU A 77 -10.12 5.45 14.66
N ALA A 78 -10.94 4.95 15.60
CA ALA A 78 -11.00 3.54 15.93
C ALA A 78 -11.50 2.66 14.77
N ALA A 79 -12.23 3.23 13.80
CA ALA A 79 -12.70 2.52 12.61
C ALA A 79 -11.61 2.34 11.57
N VAL A 80 -10.54 3.16 11.60
CA VAL A 80 -9.48 3.14 10.59
C VAL A 80 -8.51 2.01 10.85
N LEU A 81 -8.46 1.06 9.91
CA LEU A 81 -7.49 -0.04 9.86
C LEU A 81 -6.43 0.29 8.80
N PRO A 82 -5.29 0.88 9.19
CA PRO A 82 -4.19 1.05 8.25
C PRO A 82 -3.68 -0.32 7.82
N SER A 83 -3.28 -0.45 6.55
CA SER A 83 -2.72 -1.71 6.06
C SER A 83 -1.42 -1.50 5.31
N VAL A 84 -0.53 -2.48 5.41
CA VAL A 84 0.65 -2.56 4.55
C VAL A 84 0.36 -3.51 3.40
N VAL A 85 0.38 -2.97 2.19
CA VAL A 85 0.16 -3.71 0.93
C VAL A 85 1.51 -4.20 0.40
N TRP A 86 1.69 -5.53 0.26
CA TRP A 86 2.96 -6.15 -0.13
C TRP A 86 3.02 -6.62 -1.57
N PHE A 87 2.04 -6.27 -2.38
CA PHE A 87 2.01 -6.69 -3.78
C PHE A 87 1.90 -5.50 -4.72
N PRO A 88 2.74 -5.44 -5.76
CA PRO A 88 2.53 -4.52 -6.85
C PRO A 88 1.41 -5.07 -7.74
N ALA A 89 0.43 -4.24 -8.03
CA ALA A 89 -0.63 -4.49 -9.00
C ALA A 89 -0.56 -3.42 -10.08
N GLN A 90 -0.58 -3.84 -11.33
CA GLN A 90 -0.51 -2.95 -12.47
C GLN A 90 -1.78 -3.12 -13.30
N ARG A 91 -2.43 -1.99 -13.61
CA ARG A 91 -3.55 -1.98 -14.53
C ARG A 91 -3.02 -2.13 -15.96
N GLU A 92 -3.54 -3.10 -16.67
CA GLU A 92 -3.25 -3.35 -18.07
C GLU A 92 -4.38 -2.83 -18.97
N PRO A 93 -4.15 -2.66 -20.28
CA PRO A 93 -5.22 -2.48 -21.25
C PRO A 93 -6.29 -3.59 -21.10
N GLU A 94 -7.52 -3.33 -21.54
CA GLU A 94 -8.64 -4.29 -21.47
C GLU A 94 -9.16 -4.57 -20.05
N ALA A 95 -8.91 -3.64 -19.12
CA ALA A 95 -9.42 -3.71 -17.75
C ALA A 95 -8.90 -4.90 -16.91
N SER A 96 -7.83 -5.55 -17.35
CA SER A 96 -7.14 -6.57 -16.55
C SER A 96 -6.19 -5.93 -15.52
N VAL A 97 -5.91 -6.66 -14.44
CA VAL A 97 -4.91 -6.27 -13.45
C VAL A 97 -3.86 -7.37 -13.35
N TRP A 98 -2.62 -6.97 -13.59
CA TRP A 98 -1.50 -7.87 -13.42
C TRP A 98 -0.95 -7.79 -12.00
N LEU A 99 -1.06 -8.89 -11.25
CA LEU A 99 -0.43 -9.05 -9.94
C LEU A 99 0.99 -9.56 -10.14
N ARG A 100 1.97 -8.77 -9.73
CA ARG A 100 3.40 -9.08 -9.91
C ARG A 100 4.00 -9.86 -8.73
N ALA A 101 3.21 -10.11 -7.68
CA ALA A 101 3.59 -10.92 -6.54
C ALA A 101 2.33 -11.53 -5.90
N LYS A 102 2.50 -12.53 -5.03
CA LYS A 102 1.40 -13.09 -4.23
C LYS A 102 0.80 -11.97 -3.37
N PRO A 103 -0.52 -11.74 -3.46
CA PRO A 103 -1.17 -10.69 -2.67
C PRO A 103 -1.05 -10.97 -1.17
N ARG A 104 -0.58 -9.99 -0.42
CA ARG A 104 -0.49 -10.05 1.04
C ARG A 104 -0.75 -8.68 1.64
N LEU A 105 -1.53 -8.65 2.70
CA LEU A 105 -1.78 -7.48 3.54
C LEU A 105 -1.24 -7.76 4.94
N THR A 106 -0.71 -6.74 5.60
CA THR A 106 -0.47 -6.77 7.05
C THR A 106 -1.33 -5.70 7.71
N LEU A 107 -2.02 -6.09 8.78
CA LEU A 107 -2.92 -5.24 9.56
C LEU A 107 -2.43 -5.15 11.01
N PRO A 108 -2.79 -4.09 11.77
CA PRO A 108 -2.57 -4.05 13.20
C PRO A 108 -3.47 -5.06 13.92
N ASP A 109 -3.03 -5.53 15.08
CA ASP A 109 -3.81 -6.39 15.97
C ASP A 109 -4.79 -5.53 16.79
N VAL A 110 -5.89 -5.16 16.14
CA VAL A 110 -6.97 -4.35 16.71
C VAL A 110 -8.34 -4.87 16.28
N GLU A 111 -9.38 -4.40 16.94
CA GLU A 111 -10.75 -4.71 16.55
C GLU A 111 -11.00 -4.39 15.06
N GLY A 112 -11.66 -5.29 14.36
CA GLY A 112 -11.93 -5.16 12.92
C GLY A 112 -10.90 -5.83 11.99
N ALA A 113 -9.65 -6.10 12.42
CA ALA A 113 -8.66 -6.77 11.59
C ALA A 113 -9.09 -8.19 11.20
N GLU A 114 -9.71 -8.92 12.14
CA GLU A 114 -10.27 -10.25 11.88
C GLU A 114 -11.41 -10.23 10.85
N ARG A 115 -12.16 -9.14 10.80
CA ARG A 115 -13.24 -8.96 9.80
C ARG A 115 -12.65 -8.89 8.39
N VAL A 116 -11.53 -8.18 8.22
CA VAL A 116 -10.79 -8.14 6.94
C VAL A 116 -10.26 -9.52 6.59
N ARG A 117 -9.62 -10.21 7.55
CA ARG A 117 -9.09 -11.56 7.33
C ARG A 117 -10.19 -12.54 6.94
N HIS A 118 -11.34 -12.48 7.61
CA HIS A 118 -12.49 -13.32 7.27
C HIS A 118 -13.04 -13.00 5.88
N ALA A 119 -13.17 -11.73 5.52
CA ALA A 119 -13.67 -11.33 4.20
C ALA A 119 -12.77 -11.78 3.04
N LEU A 120 -11.45 -11.88 3.29
CA LEU A 120 -10.47 -12.26 2.27
C LEU A 120 -10.05 -13.74 2.33
N ARG A 121 -10.58 -14.56 3.25
CA ARG A 121 -10.13 -15.94 3.50
C ARG A 121 -10.17 -16.87 2.28
N ASP A 122 -11.17 -16.71 1.42
CA ASP A 122 -11.38 -17.56 0.24
C ASP A 122 -10.79 -16.91 -1.04
N THR A 123 -9.93 -15.91 -0.87
CA THR A 123 -9.24 -15.22 -1.95
C THR A 123 -7.76 -15.62 -2.01
N ARG A 124 -7.04 -15.10 -3.00
CA ARG A 124 -5.58 -15.26 -3.10
C ARG A 124 -4.79 -14.39 -2.13
N CYS A 125 -5.45 -13.46 -1.44
CA CYS A 125 -4.81 -12.48 -0.58
C CYS A 125 -4.59 -13.06 0.83
N GLU A 126 -3.32 -13.17 1.24
CA GLU A 126 -2.97 -13.49 2.61
C GLU A 126 -3.13 -12.26 3.50
N VAL A 127 -3.67 -12.44 4.70
CA VAL A 127 -3.83 -11.38 5.69
C VAL A 127 -3.09 -11.76 6.96
N ASP A 128 -2.00 -11.03 7.23
CA ASP A 128 -1.24 -11.12 8.47
C ASP A 128 -1.74 -10.07 9.46
N ILE A 129 -1.86 -10.42 10.73
CA ILE A 129 -2.16 -9.50 11.82
C ILE A 129 -0.93 -9.40 12.69
N SER A 130 -0.44 -8.18 12.92
CA SER A 130 0.81 -7.90 13.62
C SER A 130 0.58 -7.09 14.88
N ALA A 131 1.06 -7.58 16.02
CA ALA A 131 1.08 -6.84 17.27
C ALA A 131 2.05 -5.63 17.20
N ASP A 132 3.11 -5.72 16.37
CA ASP A 132 4.03 -4.62 16.09
C ASP A 132 3.84 -4.09 14.66
N PHE A 133 2.61 -3.68 14.36
CA PHE A 133 2.26 -3.13 13.05
C PHE A 133 3.05 -1.85 12.73
N LEU A 134 3.35 -1.03 13.74
CA LEU A 134 4.07 0.23 13.56
C LEU A 134 5.44 -0.01 12.91
N SER A 135 6.19 -0.98 13.42
CA SER A 135 7.50 -1.35 12.83
C SER A 135 7.38 -1.90 11.42
N VAL A 136 6.35 -2.72 11.15
CA VAL A 136 6.07 -3.22 9.79
C VAL A 136 5.78 -2.06 8.82
N ALA A 137 4.95 -1.12 9.23
CA ALA A 137 4.58 0.05 8.41
C ALA A 137 5.79 0.97 8.16
N TRP A 138 6.60 1.26 9.18
CA TRP A 138 7.81 2.05 9.04
C TRP A 138 8.85 1.36 8.16
N ARG A 139 9.06 0.05 8.31
CA ARG A 139 9.95 -0.70 7.40
C ARG A 139 9.52 -0.56 5.94
N LYS A 140 8.22 -0.65 5.67
CA LYS A 140 7.66 -0.44 4.32
C LYS A 140 7.86 0.99 3.85
N LEU A 141 7.66 1.97 4.74
CA LEU A 141 7.88 3.39 4.41
C LEU A 141 9.35 3.65 4.05
N LEU A 142 10.31 3.12 4.81
CA LEU A 142 11.74 3.22 4.51
C LEU A 142 12.08 2.63 3.13
N GLN A 143 11.51 1.47 2.80
CA GLN A 143 11.66 0.87 1.47
C GLN A 143 11.11 1.77 0.36
N ASN A 144 9.95 2.38 0.57
CA ASN A 144 9.35 3.29 -0.41
C ASN A 144 10.13 4.61 -0.50
N ALA A 145 10.63 5.12 0.62
CA ALA A 145 11.42 6.36 0.68
C ALA A 145 12.71 6.24 -0.14
N VAL A 146 13.48 5.17 0.05
CA VAL A 146 14.72 4.96 -0.73
C VAL A 146 14.41 4.70 -2.21
N ALA A 147 13.30 4.04 -2.52
CA ALA A 147 12.83 3.89 -3.90
C ALA A 147 12.49 5.25 -4.55
N GLY A 148 12.23 6.29 -3.76
CA GLY A 148 12.10 7.67 -4.23
C GLY A 148 13.33 8.19 -4.97
N LEU A 149 14.53 7.68 -4.68
CA LEU A 149 15.75 8.01 -5.43
C LEU A 149 15.63 7.58 -6.91
N MET A 150 14.95 6.46 -7.19
CA MET A 150 14.65 6.02 -8.57
C MET A 150 13.79 7.05 -9.28
N VAL A 151 12.80 7.62 -8.57
CA VAL A 151 11.89 8.63 -9.09
C VAL A 151 12.65 9.92 -9.39
N LEU A 152 13.47 10.40 -8.46
CA LEU A 152 14.29 11.60 -8.64
C LEU A 152 15.23 11.48 -9.84
N ALA A 153 15.90 10.33 -9.96
CA ALA A 153 16.87 10.07 -11.03
C ALA A 153 16.22 9.69 -12.37
N GLY A 154 14.93 9.33 -12.40
CA GLY A 154 14.28 8.72 -13.57
C GLY A 154 14.94 7.39 -13.97
N ARG A 155 15.37 6.59 -12.98
CA ARG A 155 16.10 5.35 -13.19
C ARG A 155 15.42 4.18 -12.48
N ARG A 156 15.70 2.98 -12.98
CA ARG A 156 15.18 1.72 -12.41
C ARG A 156 16.15 1.16 -11.36
N ALA A 157 15.79 0.04 -10.72
CA ALA A 157 16.51 -0.53 -9.57
C ALA A 157 18.01 -0.79 -9.84
N GLY A 158 18.41 -1.05 -11.10
CA GLY A 158 19.80 -1.22 -11.47
C GLY A 158 20.74 -0.05 -11.09
N MET A 159 20.18 1.15 -10.80
CA MET A 159 20.99 2.28 -10.32
C MET A 159 21.67 2.00 -8.99
N PHE A 160 21.06 1.16 -8.15
CA PHE A 160 21.60 0.82 -6.82
C PHE A 160 22.88 -0.06 -6.89
N ALA A 161 23.23 -0.58 -8.07
CA ALA A 161 24.52 -1.29 -8.26
C ALA A 161 25.74 -0.34 -8.29
N ARG A 162 25.53 0.98 -8.34
CA ARG A 162 26.62 1.97 -8.29
C ARG A 162 26.97 2.25 -6.83
N ASP A 163 28.27 2.29 -6.53
CA ASP A 163 28.77 2.49 -5.17
C ASP A 163 28.35 3.83 -4.57
N ASP A 164 28.35 4.91 -5.35
CA ASP A 164 27.93 6.25 -4.91
C ASP A 164 26.42 6.29 -4.56
N ILE A 165 25.59 5.62 -5.35
CA ILE A 165 24.15 5.50 -5.08
C ILE A 165 23.87 4.58 -3.90
N THR A 166 24.62 3.49 -3.78
CA THR A 166 24.58 2.59 -2.61
C THR A 166 24.89 3.34 -1.33
N ALA A 167 25.96 4.14 -1.30
CA ALA A 167 26.34 4.93 -0.14
C ALA A 167 25.27 5.97 0.22
N LEU A 168 24.74 6.70 -0.77
CA LEU A 168 23.66 7.67 -0.57
C LEU A 168 22.40 6.99 -0.03
N ALA A 169 21.98 5.87 -0.63
CA ALA A 169 20.80 5.13 -0.20
C ALA A 169 20.92 4.62 1.23
N LEU A 170 22.12 4.13 1.61
CA LEU A 170 22.39 3.67 2.96
C LEU A 170 22.31 4.82 3.98
N ALA A 171 22.93 5.97 3.69
CA ALA A 171 22.87 7.14 4.55
C ALA A 171 21.41 7.62 4.74
N TYR A 172 20.63 7.67 3.66
CA TYR A 172 19.23 8.05 3.68
C TYR A 172 18.37 7.07 4.51
N LEU A 173 18.61 5.76 4.36
CA LEU A 173 17.93 4.75 5.17
C LEU A 173 18.30 4.81 6.66
N GLN A 174 19.54 5.13 7.00
CA GLN A 174 19.99 5.32 8.40
C GLN A 174 19.32 6.52 9.07
N GLU A 175 19.21 7.65 8.33
CA GLU A 175 18.45 8.81 8.79
C GLU A 175 16.98 8.45 9.01
N GLY A 176 16.36 7.80 8.03
CA GLY A 176 14.96 7.33 8.12
C GLY A 176 14.75 6.33 9.28
N LEU A 177 15.70 5.44 9.56
CA LEU A 177 15.65 4.53 10.71
C LEU A 177 15.62 5.31 12.04
N THR A 178 16.40 6.38 12.14
CA THR A 178 16.41 7.24 13.32
C THR A 178 15.03 7.88 13.55
N VAL A 179 14.41 8.38 12.48
CA VAL A 179 13.03 8.94 12.52
C VAL A 179 12.01 7.88 12.89
N ALA A 180 12.08 6.68 12.29
CA ALA A 180 11.18 5.59 12.58
C ALA A 180 11.20 5.20 14.08
N ARG A 181 12.40 5.10 14.66
CA ARG A 181 12.59 4.80 16.09
C ARG A 181 12.06 5.91 16.98
N ALA A 182 12.29 7.16 16.61
CA ALA A 182 11.74 8.31 17.33
C ALA A 182 10.20 8.32 17.29
N ALA A 183 9.60 7.77 16.24
CA ALA A 183 8.15 7.57 16.12
C ALA A 183 7.64 6.29 16.82
N GLY A 184 8.50 5.55 17.53
CA GLY A 184 8.16 4.38 18.33
C GLY A 184 8.27 3.03 17.62
N ALA A 185 8.81 2.97 16.39
CA ALA A 185 9.05 1.70 15.71
C ALA A 185 10.25 0.94 16.30
N SER A 186 10.11 -0.38 16.48
CA SER A 186 11.17 -1.28 16.98
C SER A 186 11.89 -1.93 15.80
N LEU A 187 12.77 -1.16 15.13
CA LEU A 187 13.55 -1.62 13.98
C LEU A 187 15.01 -1.79 14.34
N ASP A 188 15.63 -2.89 13.90
CA ASP A 188 17.04 -3.21 14.15
C ASP A 188 17.99 -2.36 13.29
N ASP A 189 19.27 -2.26 13.72
CA ASP A 189 20.32 -1.55 12.97
C ASP A 189 20.60 -2.14 11.59
N GLY A 190 20.29 -3.41 11.37
CA GLY A 190 20.45 -4.11 10.10
C GLY A 190 19.40 -3.77 9.03
N VAL A 191 18.29 -3.13 9.39
CA VAL A 191 17.18 -2.84 8.46
C VAL A 191 17.59 -2.05 7.22
N PRO A 192 18.44 -0.99 7.31
CA PRO A 192 18.94 -0.29 6.13
C PRO A 192 19.65 -1.20 5.13
N GLN A 193 20.55 -2.04 5.62
CA GLN A 193 21.32 -2.97 4.80
C GLN A 193 20.43 -4.04 4.16
N GLU A 194 19.46 -4.55 4.90
CA GLU A 194 18.49 -5.54 4.39
C GLU A 194 17.60 -4.97 3.28
N ILE A 195 17.12 -3.73 3.44
CA ILE A 195 16.33 -3.04 2.39
C ILE A 195 17.17 -2.85 1.14
N LEU A 196 18.40 -2.34 1.30
CA LEU A 196 19.31 -2.10 0.17
C LEU A 196 19.69 -3.41 -0.53
N ALA A 197 19.98 -4.47 0.22
CA ALA A 197 20.22 -5.80 -0.34
C ALA A 197 19.01 -6.33 -1.12
N GLY A 198 17.79 -5.95 -0.75
CA GLY A 198 16.57 -6.22 -1.52
C GLY A 198 16.62 -5.59 -2.91
N PHE A 199 17.03 -4.33 -3.03
CA PHE A 199 17.18 -3.64 -4.31
C PHE A 199 18.32 -4.22 -5.15
N HIS A 200 19.43 -4.63 -4.54
CA HIS A 200 20.54 -5.28 -5.25
C HIS A 200 20.16 -6.64 -5.85
N ARG A 201 19.26 -7.38 -5.19
CA ARG A 201 18.73 -8.67 -5.71
C ARG A 201 17.60 -8.51 -6.72
N ALA A 202 17.00 -7.34 -6.78
CA ALA A 202 15.90 -7.07 -7.70
C ALA A 202 16.38 -7.06 -9.16
N PRO A 203 15.50 -7.39 -10.12
CA PRO A 203 15.82 -7.20 -11.53
C PRO A 203 16.23 -5.74 -11.79
N PRO A 204 17.30 -5.49 -12.58
CA PRO A 204 17.79 -4.13 -12.82
C PRO A 204 16.75 -3.18 -13.44
N ASP A 205 15.79 -3.73 -14.17
CA ASP A 205 14.69 -3.04 -14.82
C ASP A 205 13.45 -2.88 -13.93
N LEU A 206 13.49 -3.32 -12.67
CA LEU A 206 12.38 -3.16 -11.73
C LEU A 206 12.03 -1.68 -11.59
N SER A 207 10.76 -1.35 -11.83
CA SER A 207 10.14 -0.05 -11.55
C SER A 207 9.40 -0.06 -10.21
N THR A 208 9.02 1.11 -9.75
CA THR A 208 8.13 1.31 -8.59
C THR A 208 6.82 1.96 -9.03
N SER A 209 5.76 1.83 -8.23
CA SER A 209 4.48 2.50 -8.51
C SER A 209 4.64 4.02 -8.68
N ILE A 210 5.48 4.65 -7.83
CA ILE A 210 5.73 6.09 -7.88
C ILE A 210 6.45 6.49 -9.17
N LEU A 211 7.45 5.69 -9.61
CA LEU A 211 8.14 5.96 -10.87
C LEU A 211 7.20 5.79 -12.06
N THR A 212 6.37 4.76 -12.04
CA THR A 212 5.34 4.53 -13.08
C THR A 212 4.33 5.68 -13.14
N ASP A 213 3.86 6.16 -11.99
CA ASP A 213 2.95 7.33 -11.92
C ASP A 213 3.61 8.58 -12.52
N ARG A 214 4.88 8.85 -12.16
CA ARG A 214 5.65 9.96 -12.74
C ARG A 214 5.81 9.85 -14.26
N GLU A 215 6.17 8.66 -14.75
CA GLU A 215 6.32 8.38 -16.19
C GLU A 215 4.98 8.58 -16.94
N ALA A 216 3.84 8.35 -16.27
CA ALA A 216 2.50 8.56 -16.78
C ALA A 216 2.00 10.03 -16.63
N GLY A 217 2.78 10.92 -16.00
CA GLY A 217 2.40 12.32 -15.76
C GLY A 217 1.35 12.51 -14.67
N GLN A 218 1.27 11.58 -13.72
CA GLN A 218 0.31 11.58 -12.60
C GLN A 218 0.96 12.05 -11.29
#